data_852636649b2020b1ed4029900a0e98a3
#
_entry.id   852636649b2020b1ed4029900a0e98a3
#
_cell.length_a   1.000
_cell.length_b   1.000
_cell.length_c   1.000
_cell.angle_alpha   90.00
_cell.angle_beta   90.00
_cell.angle_gamma   90.00
#
_symmetry.space_group_name_H-M   'P 1'
#
loop_
_entity.id
_entity.type
_entity.pdbx_description
1 polymer ?
#
loop_
_entity_poly.entity_id
_entity_poly.type
_entity_poly.pdbx_seq_one_letter_code
_entity_poly.pdbx_strand_id
1 'polypeptide(L)'
;MSTPTHAMKPSKAEAIVLDKAAIGVSFLCVIHCLSIPFILALGPALNLWIWGSEGFHLALLLVVVPLSLVAFGLGYRYHRSPKMLIPGLIGLAIVVTAAILEMIWIGPVTAAIITSTGGVCLIIAHVMNLRAQKTCRAA
;
A
#
# COMPACT_ATOMS: atom_id res chain seq x y z
N MET A 1 -11.02 10.34 39.92
CA MET A 1 -10.08 9.21 39.84
C MET A 1 -10.04 8.76 38.39
N SER A 2 -9.14 9.34 37.60
CA SER A 2 -9.02 9.06 36.16
C SER A 2 -8.05 7.89 35.99
N THR A 3 -8.56 6.73 35.61
CA THR A 3 -7.73 5.59 35.19
C THR A 3 -6.98 5.99 33.93
N PRO A 4 -5.64 5.96 33.92
CA PRO A 4 -4.89 6.18 32.69
C PRO A 4 -5.17 4.98 31.79
N THR A 5 -5.82 5.24 30.66
CA THR A 5 -5.93 4.28 29.56
C THR A 5 -4.51 3.96 29.11
N HIS A 6 -3.98 2.82 29.54
CA HIS A 6 -2.73 2.26 29.01
C HIS A 6 -2.99 1.94 27.53
N ALA A 7 -2.71 2.92 26.66
CA ALA A 7 -2.58 2.68 25.24
C ALA A 7 -1.48 1.62 25.09
N MET A 8 -1.89 0.37 24.86
CA MET A 8 -0.95 -0.74 24.67
C MET A 8 0.02 -0.35 23.56
N LYS A 9 1.28 -0.20 23.93
CA LYS A 9 2.36 0.08 22.96
C LYS A 9 2.40 -1.12 22.00
N PRO A 10 2.14 -0.92 20.70
CA PRO A 10 2.11 -2.04 19.77
C PRO A 10 3.42 -2.81 19.83
N SER A 11 3.32 -4.12 19.86
CA SER A 11 4.48 -4.98 19.94
C SER A 11 5.29 -4.93 18.62
N LYS A 12 6.58 -5.18 18.69
CA LYS A 12 7.45 -5.26 17.51
C LYS A 12 6.99 -6.37 16.54
N ALA A 13 6.38 -7.43 17.07
CA ALA A 13 5.80 -8.51 16.29
C ALA A 13 4.62 -8.01 15.44
N GLU A 14 3.76 -7.18 16.00
CA GLU A 14 2.64 -6.56 15.26
C GLU A 14 3.13 -5.66 14.12
N ALA A 15 4.17 -4.86 14.34
CA ALA A 15 4.75 -4.02 13.29
C ALA A 15 5.30 -4.87 12.13
N ILE A 16 5.95 -5.99 12.41
CA ILE A 16 6.45 -6.93 11.39
C ILE A 16 5.31 -7.58 10.61
N VAL A 17 4.23 -7.97 11.29
CA VAL A 17 3.04 -8.56 10.64
C VAL A 17 2.37 -7.54 9.74
N LEU A 18 2.23 -6.29 10.19
CA LEU A 18 1.64 -5.21 9.40
C LEU A 18 2.44 -4.90 8.14
N ASP A 19 3.78 -4.86 8.22
CA ASP A 19 4.62 -4.67 7.04
C ASP A 19 4.47 -5.83 6.03
N LYS A 20 4.41 -7.06 6.50
CA LYS A 20 4.18 -8.23 5.63
C LYS A 20 2.80 -8.17 4.98
N ALA A 21 1.77 -7.79 5.73
CA ALA A 21 0.42 -7.62 5.20
C ALA A 21 0.38 -6.49 4.16
N ALA A 22 1.04 -5.36 4.45
CA ALA A 22 1.13 -4.23 3.53
C ALA A 22 1.84 -4.60 2.22
N ILE A 23 2.94 -5.38 2.30
CA ILE A 23 3.63 -5.91 1.11
C ILE A 23 2.68 -6.79 0.30
N GLY A 24 1.96 -7.72 0.94
CA GLY A 24 1.02 -8.62 0.26
C GLY A 24 -0.11 -7.88 -0.44
N VAL A 25 -0.73 -6.91 0.23
CA VAL A 25 -1.82 -6.09 -0.34
C VAL A 25 -1.30 -5.17 -1.46
N SER A 26 -0.13 -4.57 -1.30
CA SER A 26 0.49 -3.76 -2.37
C SER A 26 0.84 -4.61 -3.59
N PHE A 27 1.32 -5.84 -3.39
CA PHE A 27 1.58 -6.77 -4.49
C PHE A 27 0.30 -7.18 -5.21
N LEU A 28 -0.78 -7.46 -4.47
CA LEU A 28 -2.09 -7.72 -5.04
C LEU A 28 -2.61 -6.53 -5.85
N CYS A 29 -2.43 -5.30 -5.36
CA CYS A 29 -2.78 -4.08 -6.08
C CYS A 29 -1.99 -3.96 -7.41
N VAL A 30 -0.68 -4.22 -7.40
CA VAL A 30 0.15 -4.19 -8.62
C VAL A 30 -0.33 -5.23 -9.63
N ILE A 31 -0.59 -6.48 -9.21
CA ILE A 31 -1.11 -7.52 -10.10
C ILE A 31 -2.45 -7.10 -10.68
N HIS A 32 -3.36 -6.58 -9.84
CA HIS A 32 -4.66 -6.11 -10.29
C HIS A 32 -4.53 -5.01 -11.35
N CYS A 33 -3.74 -3.97 -11.09
CA CYS A 33 -3.54 -2.86 -12.02
C CYS A 33 -2.90 -3.31 -13.35
N LEU A 34 -1.91 -4.21 -13.30
CA LEU A 34 -1.30 -4.76 -14.51
C LEU A 34 -2.26 -5.66 -15.30
N SER A 35 -3.28 -6.21 -14.65
CA SER A 35 -4.31 -7.02 -15.31
C SER A 35 -5.36 -6.18 -16.04
N ILE A 36 -5.49 -4.88 -15.74
CA ILE A 36 -6.51 -4.00 -16.30
C ILE A 36 -6.56 -4.02 -17.85
N PRO A 37 -5.44 -3.86 -18.59
CA PRO A 37 -5.50 -3.89 -20.06
C PRO A 37 -6.00 -5.23 -20.59
N PHE A 38 -5.67 -6.35 -19.93
CA PHE A 38 -6.15 -7.68 -20.31
C PHE A 38 -7.64 -7.85 -19.97
N ILE A 39 -8.08 -7.34 -18.81
CA ILE A 39 -9.49 -7.36 -18.40
C ILE A 39 -10.34 -6.52 -19.33
N LEU A 40 -9.86 -5.37 -19.80
CA LEU A 40 -10.58 -4.54 -20.76
C LEU A 40 -10.70 -5.24 -22.14
N ALA A 41 -9.66 -5.97 -22.56
CA ALA A 41 -9.65 -6.67 -23.84
C ALA A 41 -10.52 -7.94 -23.83
N LEU A 42 -10.50 -8.72 -22.77
CA LEU A 42 -11.11 -10.03 -22.65
C LEU A 42 -12.34 -10.07 -21.72
N GLY A 43 -12.53 -9.03 -20.91
CA GLY A 43 -13.57 -8.94 -19.87
C GLY A 43 -14.97 -9.19 -20.34
N PRO A 44 -15.42 -8.62 -21.48
CA PRO A 44 -16.75 -8.87 -22.04
C PRO A 44 -17.01 -10.35 -22.35
N ALA A 45 -15.99 -11.06 -22.83
CA ALA A 45 -16.08 -12.48 -23.16
C ALA A 45 -16.06 -13.41 -21.93
N LEU A 46 -15.43 -12.95 -20.82
CA LEU A 46 -15.20 -13.76 -19.62
C LEU A 46 -16.02 -13.29 -18.39
N ASN A 47 -16.93 -12.34 -18.55
CA ASN A 47 -17.69 -11.73 -17.43
C ASN A 47 -16.85 -11.20 -16.26
N LEU A 48 -15.67 -10.65 -16.56
CA LEU A 48 -14.73 -10.15 -15.56
C LEU A 48 -14.98 -8.69 -15.14
N TRP A 49 -16.20 -8.18 -15.33
CA TRP A 49 -16.56 -6.78 -15.04
C TRP A 49 -16.27 -6.31 -13.62
N ILE A 50 -16.44 -7.21 -12.63
CA ILE A 50 -16.21 -6.87 -11.22
C ILE A 50 -14.73 -6.54 -10.98
N TRP A 51 -13.83 -7.28 -11.61
CA TRP A 51 -12.37 -7.09 -11.44
C TRP A 51 -11.84 -5.83 -12.14
N GLY A 52 -12.52 -5.37 -13.17
CA GLY A 52 -12.20 -4.12 -13.89
C GLY A 52 -12.98 -2.91 -13.39
N SER A 53 -13.81 -3.06 -12.34
CA SER A 53 -14.64 -1.96 -11.85
C SER A 53 -13.84 -0.95 -11.03
N GLU A 54 -14.16 0.34 -11.16
CA GLU A 54 -13.61 1.42 -10.33
C GLU A 54 -13.83 1.16 -8.84
N GLY A 55 -14.96 0.53 -8.48
CA GLY A 55 -15.27 0.16 -7.09
C GLY A 55 -14.29 -0.82 -6.48
N PHE A 56 -13.80 -1.79 -7.26
CA PHE A 56 -12.79 -2.74 -6.78
C PHE A 56 -11.43 -2.06 -6.56
N HIS A 57 -11.03 -1.19 -7.48
CA HIS A 57 -9.82 -0.38 -7.34
C HIS A 57 -9.88 0.51 -6.09
N LEU A 58 -10.99 1.22 -5.90
CA LEU A 58 -11.22 2.06 -4.72
C LEU A 58 -11.19 1.25 -3.42
N ALA A 59 -11.78 0.06 -3.40
CA ALA A 59 -11.74 -0.82 -2.22
C ALA A 59 -10.31 -1.25 -1.87
N LEU A 60 -9.47 -1.59 -2.86
CA LEU A 60 -8.05 -1.86 -2.65
C LEU A 60 -7.31 -0.66 -2.06
N LEU A 61 -7.57 0.55 -2.56
CA LEU A 61 -6.95 1.78 -2.05
C LEU A 61 -7.35 2.06 -0.60
N LEU A 62 -8.63 1.86 -0.26
CA LEU A 62 -9.12 2.02 1.12
C LEU A 62 -8.45 1.09 2.11
N VAL A 63 -7.89 -0.04 1.65
CA VAL A 63 -7.10 -0.94 2.47
C VAL A 63 -5.63 -0.58 2.45
N VAL A 64 -5.04 -0.33 1.27
CA VAL A 64 -3.60 -0.04 1.10
C VAL A 64 -3.19 1.22 1.84
N VAL A 65 -3.97 2.31 1.73
CA VAL A 65 -3.61 3.61 2.31
C VAL A 65 -3.52 3.55 3.84
N PRO A 66 -4.57 3.16 4.58
CA PRO A 66 -4.49 3.13 6.04
C PRO A 66 -3.50 2.09 6.54
N LEU A 67 -3.41 0.91 5.90
CA LEU A 67 -2.48 -0.13 6.29
C LEU A 67 -1.03 0.35 6.15
N SER A 68 -0.69 1.02 5.05
CA SER A 68 0.64 1.59 4.82
C SER A 68 0.98 2.70 5.82
N LEU A 69 0.04 3.61 6.10
CA LEU A 69 0.24 4.66 7.09
C LEU A 69 0.49 4.10 8.49
N VAL A 70 -0.27 3.10 8.91
CA VAL A 70 -0.09 2.45 10.22
C VAL A 70 1.25 1.70 10.26
N ALA A 71 1.59 0.94 9.22
CA ALA A 71 2.85 0.18 9.16
C ALA A 71 4.07 1.11 9.19
N PHE A 72 4.07 2.20 8.41
CA PHE A 72 5.16 3.20 8.44
C PHE A 72 5.22 3.97 9.75
N GLY A 73 4.07 4.34 10.33
CA GLY A 73 4.01 5.01 11.62
C GLY A 73 4.58 4.16 12.75
N LEU A 74 4.28 2.86 12.77
CA LEU A 74 4.84 1.92 13.72
C LEU A 74 6.33 1.68 13.46
N GLY A 75 6.73 1.48 12.21
CA GLY A 75 8.14 1.33 11.84
C GLY A 75 8.97 2.53 12.28
N TYR A 76 8.52 3.75 12.01
CA TYR A 76 9.19 4.97 12.43
C TYR A 76 9.39 5.07 13.95
N ARG A 77 8.43 4.61 14.74
CA ARG A 77 8.58 4.55 16.21
C ARG A 77 9.74 3.68 16.66
N TYR A 78 10.10 2.66 15.87
CA TYR A 78 11.18 1.72 16.22
C TYR A 78 12.55 2.19 15.74
N HIS A 79 12.67 2.75 14.52
CA HIS A 79 14.01 3.11 13.99
C HIS A 79 14.29 4.62 14.04
N ARG A 80 13.28 5.46 14.17
CA ARG A 80 13.36 6.93 14.14
C ARG A 80 14.12 7.48 12.92
N SER A 81 14.23 6.70 11.83
CA SER A 81 14.94 7.11 10.63
C SER A 81 13.95 7.62 9.57
N PRO A 82 13.94 8.92 9.26
CA PRO A 82 13.05 9.48 8.23
C PRO A 82 13.38 8.97 6.82
N LYS A 83 14.61 8.51 6.59
CA LYS A 83 15.06 8.01 5.28
C LYS A 83 14.23 6.82 4.77
N MET A 84 13.59 6.07 5.66
CA MET A 84 12.76 4.93 5.31
C MET A 84 11.30 5.29 5.06
N LEU A 85 10.84 6.44 5.60
CA LEU A 85 9.50 6.96 5.37
C LEU A 85 9.34 7.61 4.00
N ILE A 86 10.39 8.28 3.53
CA ILE A 86 10.34 9.06 2.28
C ILE A 86 9.86 8.24 1.09
N PRO A 87 10.45 7.07 0.75
CA PRO A 87 9.97 6.29 -0.39
C PRO A 87 8.54 5.76 -0.20
N GLY A 88 8.15 5.46 1.04
CA GLY A 88 6.79 5.06 1.36
C GLY A 88 5.76 6.17 1.14
N LEU A 89 6.06 7.38 1.58
CA LEU A 89 5.19 8.54 1.38
C LEU A 89 5.11 8.92 -0.11
N ILE A 90 6.22 8.83 -0.84
CA ILE A 90 6.23 9.06 -2.29
C ILE A 90 5.34 8.02 -2.99
N GLY A 91 5.51 6.73 -2.70
CA GLY A 91 4.68 5.68 -3.28
C GLY A 91 3.20 5.87 -2.96
N LEU A 92 2.88 6.24 -1.71
CA LEU A 92 1.51 6.52 -1.29
C LEU A 92 0.91 7.73 -2.01
N ALA A 93 1.70 8.81 -2.14
CA ALA A 93 1.27 10.00 -2.88
C ALA A 93 0.99 9.68 -4.36
N ILE A 94 1.85 8.88 -5.00
CA ILE A 94 1.65 8.44 -6.41
C ILE A 94 0.34 7.67 -6.54
N VAL A 95 0.09 6.68 -5.66
CA VAL A 95 -1.12 5.84 -5.71
C VAL A 95 -2.39 6.66 -5.49
N VAL A 96 -2.40 7.55 -4.50
CA VAL A 96 -3.56 8.43 -4.22
C VAL A 96 -3.79 9.42 -5.35
N THR A 97 -2.73 10.03 -5.87
CA THR A 97 -2.83 10.97 -6.99
C THR A 97 -3.34 10.28 -8.25
N ALA A 98 -2.86 9.07 -8.56
CA ALA A 98 -3.34 8.28 -9.69
C ALA A 98 -4.84 8.01 -9.60
N ALA A 99 -5.35 7.64 -8.42
CA ALA A 99 -6.77 7.39 -8.19
C ALA A 99 -7.62 8.65 -8.38
N ILE A 100 -7.15 9.80 -7.89
CA ILE A 100 -7.85 11.09 -8.09
C ILE A 100 -7.88 11.47 -9.57
N LEU A 101 -6.76 11.33 -10.27
CA LEU A 101 -6.65 11.64 -11.69
C LEU A 101 -7.52 10.71 -12.56
N GLU A 102 -7.63 9.43 -12.19
CA GLU A 102 -8.51 8.47 -12.88
C GLU A 102 -9.97 8.93 -12.83
N MET A 103 -10.42 9.45 -11.69
CA MET A 103 -11.78 9.96 -11.53
C MET A 103 -12.09 11.19 -12.39
N ILE A 104 -11.06 11.91 -12.85
CA ILE A 104 -11.24 13.23 -13.47
C ILE A 104 -10.80 13.27 -14.95
N TRP A 105 -9.65 12.67 -15.29
CA TRP A 105 -8.96 13.01 -16.54
C TRP A 105 -8.25 11.89 -17.28
N ILE A 106 -7.80 10.83 -16.62
CA ILE A 106 -6.95 9.81 -17.24
C ILE A 106 -7.71 8.51 -17.48
N GLY A 107 -7.40 7.87 -18.60
CA GLY A 107 -7.96 6.55 -18.88
C GLY A 107 -7.44 5.46 -17.93
N PRO A 108 -8.19 4.34 -17.82
CA PRO A 108 -7.90 3.27 -16.85
C PRO A 108 -6.52 2.64 -17.04
N VAL A 109 -6.03 2.54 -18.27
CA VAL A 109 -4.68 1.99 -18.55
C VAL A 109 -3.59 2.90 -18.02
N THR A 110 -3.72 4.22 -18.22
CA THR A 110 -2.74 5.20 -17.71
C THR A 110 -2.74 5.21 -16.18
N ALA A 111 -3.92 5.22 -15.56
CA ALA A 111 -4.08 5.11 -14.12
C ALA A 111 -3.42 3.83 -13.58
N ALA A 112 -3.65 2.68 -14.23
CA ALA A 112 -3.06 1.39 -13.86
C ALA A 112 -1.53 1.42 -13.87
N ILE A 113 -0.91 2.04 -14.87
CA ILE A 113 0.56 2.18 -14.96
C ILE A 113 1.10 3.03 -13.80
N ILE A 114 0.48 4.18 -13.55
CA ILE A 114 0.92 5.09 -12.49
C ILE A 114 0.72 4.43 -11.11
N THR A 115 -0.43 3.81 -10.86
CA THR A 115 -0.72 3.12 -9.61
C THR A 115 0.21 1.93 -9.39
N SER A 116 0.53 1.15 -10.45
CA SER A 116 1.50 0.06 -10.36
C SER A 116 2.88 0.57 -9.97
N THR A 117 3.32 1.69 -10.53
CA THR A 117 4.60 2.33 -10.16
C THR A 117 4.61 2.73 -8.68
N GLY A 118 3.54 3.36 -8.19
CA GLY A 118 3.39 3.70 -6.78
C GLY A 118 3.35 2.46 -5.87
N GLY A 119 2.66 1.39 -6.31
CA GLY A 119 2.60 0.11 -5.61
C GLY A 119 3.97 -0.56 -5.47
N VAL A 120 4.79 -0.54 -6.52
CA VAL A 120 6.18 -1.04 -6.47
C VAL A 120 7.01 -0.21 -5.48
N CYS A 121 6.89 1.11 -5.49
CA CYS A 121 7.55 1.97 -4.50
C CYS A 121 7.13 1.62 -3.06
N LEU A 122 5.85 1.36 -2.83
CA LEU A 122 5.33 0.93 -1.52
C LEU A 122 5.93 -0.42 -1.09
N ILE A 123 5.99 -1.40 -1.99
CA ILE A 123 6.61 -2.71 -1.71
C ILE A 123 8.06 -2.53 -1.27
N ILE A 124 8.84 -1.76 -2.03
CA ILE A 124 10.25 -1.47 -1.70
C ILE A 124 10.35 -0.80 -0.33
N ALA A 125 9.53 0.21 -0.05
CA ALA A 125 9.52 0.92 1.21
C ALA A 125 9.19 -0.01 2.40
N HIS A 126 8.18 -0.86 2.28
CA HIS A 126 7.82 -1.84 3.31
C HIS A 126 8.92 -2.89 3.52
N VAL A 127 9.56 -3.36 2.45
CA VAL A 127 10.70 -4.29 2.56
C VAL A 127 11.88 -3.63 3.29
N MET A 128 12.18 -2.35 2.98
CA MET A 128 13.21 -1.58 3.67
C MET A 128 12.87 -1.41 5.15
N ASN A 129 11.62 -1.04 5.46
CA ASN A 129 11.12 -0.89 6.82
C ASN A 129 11.25 -2.21 7.60
N LEU A 130 10.81 -3.33 7.00
CA LEU A 130 10.91 -4.67 7.58
C LEU A 130 12.36 -5.11 7.85
N ARG A 131 13.28 -4.84 6.91
CA ARG A 131 14.71 -5.15 7.07
C ARG A 131 15.31 -4.36 8.23
N ALA A 132 15.04 -3.08 8.33
CA ALA A 132 15.53 -2.25 9.41
C ALA A 132 15.02 -2.70 10.78
N GLN A 133 13.75 -3.12 10.89
CA GLN A 133 13.19 -3.69 12.11
C GLN A 133 13.97 -4.97 12.55
N LYS A 134 14.39 -5.78 11.58
CA LYS A 134 15.18 -7.00 11.87
C LYS A 134 16.60 -6.67 12.30
N THR A 135 17.26 -5.69 11.67
CA THR A 135 18.65 -5.32 11.99
C THR A 135 18.78 -4.72 13.38
N CYS A 136 17.82 -3.89 13.83
CA CYS A 136 17.77 -3.41 15.21
C CYS A 136 17.53 -4.52 16.26
N ARG A 137 17.33 -5.76 15.84
CA ARG A 137 17.18 -6.93 16.71
C ARG A 137 18.52 -7.62 17.00
N ALA A 138 19.51 -7.45 16.10
CA ALA A 138 20.80 -8.13 16.16
C ALA A 138 21.87 -7.31 16.90
N ALA A 139 21.57 -6.05 17.24
CA ALA A 139 22.38 -5.16 18.07
C ALA A 139 21.81 -5.05 19.48
#